data_c4703e09b7d537b2068b0534243f243e
#
_entry.id   c4703e09b7d537b2068b0534243f243e
#
_cell.length_a   1.000
_cell.length_b   1.000
_cell.length_c   1.000
_cell.angle_alpha   90.00
_cell.angle_beta   90.00
_cell.angle_gamma   90.00
#
_symmetry.space_group_name_H-M   'P 1'
#
loop_
_entity.id
_entity.type
_entity.pdbx_description
1 polymer ?
#
loop_
_entity_poly.entity_id
_entity_poly.type
_entity_poly.pdbx_seq_one_letter_code
_entity_poly.pdbx_strand_id
1 'polypeptide(L)'
;MRLNARVMAVALAAALAAFAPAASRADSDERDHNLARQAVERGEIKPLAEILRIVRGKLPGEVTSVKLEREHGRLSYELRVVGAQGRLLEVHVDAATGEIGRTREK
;
A
#
# COMPACT_ATOMS: atom_id res chain seq x y z
N MET A 1 -38.02 42.20 0.08
CA MET A 1 -37.41 41.80 -1.18
C MET A 1 -35.92 41.86 -1.19
N ARG A 2 -35.32 42.76 -0.47
CA ARG A 2 -33.86 42.88 -0.44
C ARG A 2 -33.16 41.86 0.48
N LEU A 3 -33.90 41.19 1.33
CA LEU A 3 -33.39 40.22 2.28
C LEU A 3 -33.06 38.87 1.65
N ASN A 4 -33.65 38.55 0.52
CA ASN A 4 -33.49 37.25 -0.13
C ASN A 4 -32.10 37.10 -0.81
N ALA A 5 -31.51 38.20 -1.24
CA ALA A 5 -30.19 38.17 -1.86
C ALA A 5 -29.06 37.91 -0.86
N ARG A 6 -29.25 38.25 0.41
CA ARG A 6 -28.26 38.00 1.47
C ARG A 6 -28.31 36.57 1.99
N VAL A 7 -29.48 35.94 1.92
CA VAL A 7 -29.65 34.56 2.37
C VAL A 7 -29.08 33.58 1.35
N MET A 8 -29.12 33.92 0.07
CA MET A 8 -28.54 33.07 -0.99
C MET A 8 -27.00 33.01 -0.97
N ALA A 9 -26.34 34.07 -0.49
CA ALA A 9 -24.88 34.11 -0.42
C ALA A 9 -24.30 33.22 0.68
N VAL A 10 -25.07 32.91 1.72
CA VAL A 10 -24.62 32.09 2.84
C VAL A 10 -24.71 30.59 2.51
N ALA A 11 -25.65 30.21 1.64
CA ALA A 11 -25.83 28.80 1.26
C ALA A 11 -24.72 28.25 0.37
N LEU A 12 -24.00 29.09 -0.36
CA LEU A 12 -22.92 28.70 -1.25
C LEU A 12 -21.61 28.36 -0.53
N ALA A 13 -21.39 28.91 0.65
CA ALA A 13 -20.15 28.71 1.39
C ALA A 13 -20.09 27.34 2.09
N ALA A 14 -21.25 26.73 2.36
CA ALA A 14 -21.29 25.43 3.05
C ALA A 14 -21.02 24.22 2.15
N ALA A 15 -21.18 24.38 0.83
CA ALA A 15 -21.02 23.27 -0.11
C ALA A 15 -19.56 22.95 -0.45
N LEU A 16 -18.65 23.88 -0.18
CA LEU A 16 -17.22 23.70 -0.51
C LEU A 16 -16.43 22.92 0.54
N ALA A 17 -16.99 22.72 1.72
CA ALA A 17 -16.29 22.02 2.80
C ALA A 17 -16.36 20.50 2.71
N ALA A 18 -17.14 19.93 1.78
CA ALA A 18 -17.38 18.50 1.69
C ALA A 18 -16.38 17.72 0.81
N PHE A 19 -15.41 18.41 0.17
CA PHE A 19 -14.53 17.79 -0.82
C PHE A 19 -13.09 17.56 -0.37
N ALA A 20 -12.76 17.75 0.90
CA ALA A 20 -11.37 17.80 1.34
C ALA A 20 -10.67 16.47 1.67
N PRO A 21 -11.29 15.27 1.84
CA PRO A 21 -10.52 14.17 2.41
C PRO A 21 -10.18 12.98 1.52
N ALA A 22 -10.41 13.02 0.21
CA ALA A 22 -10.24 11.82 -0.61
C ALA A 22 -8.81 11.59 -1.16
N ALA A 23 -7.88 12.53 -0.95
CA ALA A 23 -6.56 12.51 -1.58
C ALA A 23 -5.50 11.71 -0.82
N SER A 24 -5.72 11.32 0.44
CA SER A 24 -4.67 10.77 1.30
C SER A 24 -4.24 9.35 0.95
N ARG A 25 -5.12 8.50 0.41
CA ARG A 25 -4.78 7.14 0.02
C ARG A 25 -3.97 7.07 -1.26
N ALA A 26 -4.31 7.88 -2.26
CA ALA A 26 -3.58 7.95 -3.50
C ALA A 26 -2.16 8.47 -3.27
N ASP A 27 -1.99 9.44 -2.37
CA ASP A 27 -0.68 9.98 -2.01
C ASP A 27 0.20 8.95 -1.30
N SER A 28 -0.37 8.14 -0.41
CA SER A 28 0.36 7.07 0.28
C SER A 28 0.84 5.99 -0.68
N ASP A 29 -0.01 5.54 -1.60
CA ASP A 29 0.33 4.53 -2.59
C ASP A 29 1.41 5.04 -3.53
N GLU A 30 1.32 6.30 -3.95
CA GLU A 30 2.31 6.92 -4.81
C GLU A 30 3.66 7.05 -4.12
N ARG A 31 3.70 7.41 -2.85
CA ARG A 31 4.92 7.47 -2.06
C ARG A 31 5.57 6.10 -1.92
N ASP A 32 4.78 5.07 -1.68
CA ASP A 32 5.27 3.70 -1.58
C ASP A 32 5.87 3.22 -2.91
N HIS A 33 5.21 3.52 -4.03
CA HIS A 33 5.74 3.20 -5.35
C HIS A 33 7.05 3.94 -5.64
N ASN A 34 7.13 5.21 -5.30
CA ASN A 34 8.33 6.00 -5.50
C ASN A 34 9.49 5.52 -4.63
N LEU A 35 9.22 5.18 -3.38
CA LEU A 35 10.20 4.62 -2.47
C LEU A 35 10.75 3.30 -2.98
N ALA A 36 9.87 2.41 -3.42
CA ALA A 36 10.26 1.12 -3.98
C ALA A 36 11.14 1.29 -5.22
N ARG A 37 10.73 2.15 -6.15
CA ARG A 37 11.48 2.39 -7.37
C ARG A 37 12.86 2.94 -7.08
N GLN A 38 12.98 3.93 -6.21
CA GLN A 38 14.26 4.50 -5.83
C GLN A 38 15.17 3.49 -5.16
N ALA A 39 14.63 2.67 -4.28
CA ALA A 39 15.39 1.64 -3.60
C ALA A 39 15.89 0.56 -4.56
N VAL A 40 15.08 0.16 -5.55
CA VAL A 40 15.51 -0.75 -6.62
C VAL A 40 16.61 -0.14 -7.46
N GLU A 41 16.47 1.12 -7.86
CA GLU A 41 17.46 1.83 -8.66
C GLU A 41 18.82 1.95 -7.96
N ARG A 42 18.81 2.06 -6.63
CA ARG A 42 20.03 2.12 -5.81
C ARG A 42 20.59 0.74 -5.50
N GLY A 43 19.94 -0.33 -5.91
CA GLY A 43 20.34 -1.68 -5.57
C GLY A 43 20.14 -2.07 -4.11
N GLU A 44 19.34 -1.31 -3.36
CA GLU A 44 19.05 -1.59 -1.95
C GLU A 44 18.08 -2.74 -1.78
N ILE A 45 17.15 -2.90 -2.70
CA ILE A 45 16.15 -3.96 -2.67
C ILE A 45 16.02 -4.63 -4.05
N LYS A 46 15.49 -5.84 -4.03
CA LYS A 46 15.15 -6.57 -5.25
C LYS A 46 13.85 -6.03 -5.85
N PRO A 47 13.69 -6.05 -7.18
CA PRO A 47 12.42 -5.71 -7.81
C PRO A 47 11.30 -6.65 -7.33
N LEU A 48 10.08 -6.11 -7.26
CA LEU A 48 8.92 -6.88 -6.80
C LEU A 48 8.71 -8.16 -7.63
N ALA A 49 8.93 -8.11 -8.94
CA ALA A 49 8.79 -9.29 -9.80
C ALA A 49 9.71 -10.43 -9.36
N GLU A 50 10.92 -10.11 -8.94
CA GLU A 50 11.87 -11.11 -8.43
C GLU A 50 11.43 -11.66 -7.08
N ILE A 51 10.97 -10.79 -6.18
CA ILE A 51 10.41 -11.20 -4.88
C ILE A 51 9.22 -12.15 -5.06
N LEU A 52 8.31 -11.82 -5.97
CA LEU A 52 7.15 -12.66 -6.25
C LEU A 52 7.56 -14.04 -6.79
N ARG A 53 8.58 -14.08 -7.63
CA ARG A 53 9.11 -15.35 -8.15
C ARG A 53 9.67 -16.23 -7.04
N ILE A 54 10.42 -15.64 -6.12
CA ILE A 54 10.98 -16.33 -4.96
C ILE A 54 9.87 -16.90 -4.08
N VAL A 55 8.87 -16.08 -3.77
CA VAL A 55 7.75 -16.47 -2.91
C VAL A 55 6.94 -17.59 -3.54
N ARG A 56 6.64 -17.49 -4.84
CA ARG A 56 5.89 -18.52 -5.56
C ARG A 56 6.61 -19.86 -5.59
N GLY A 57 7.92 -19.85 -5.56
CA GLY A 57 8.71 -21.08 -5.51
C GLY A 57 8.74 -21.75 -4.14
N LYS A 58 8.41 -21.01 -3.07
CA LYS A 58 8.52 -21.51 -1.70
C LYS A 58 7.18 -21.68 -0.99
N LEU A 59 6.17 -20.91 -1.36
CA LEU A 59 4.87 -20.94 -0.71
C LEU A 59 3.78 -21.24 -1.73
N PRO A 60 2.88 -22.20 -1.42
CA PRO A 60 1.72 -22.44 -2.25
C PRO A 60 0.69 -21.35 -2.01
N GLY A 61 0.00 -20.95 -3.04
CA GLY A 61 -1.06 -19.97 -2.95
C GLY A 61 -0.89 -18.82 -3.92
N GLU A 62 -1.80 -17.85 -3.81
CA GLU A 62 -1.85 -16.70 -4.68
C GLU A 62 -1.63 -15.42 -3.89
N VAL A 63 -0.72 -14.58 -4.37
CA VAL A 63 -0.47 -13.27 -3.77
C VAL A 63 -1.58 -12.32 -4.20
N THR A 64 -2.32 -11.80 -3.23
CA THR A 64 -3.45 -10.90 -3.48
C THR A 64 -3.17 -9.46 -3.11
N SER A 65 -2.13 -9.19 -2.34
CA SER A 65 -1.81 -7.85 -1.87
C SER A 65 -0.32 -7.75 -1.57
N VAL A 66 0.24 -6.59 -1.87
CA VAL A 66 1.66 -6.29 -1.61
C VAL A 66 1.76 -4.91 -0.97
N LYS A 67 2.54 -4.81 0.08
CA LYS A 67 2.84 -3.55 0.75
C LYS A 67 4.31 -3.49 1.08
N LEU A 68 4.94 -2.34 0.84
CA LEU A 68 6.32 -2.11 1.24
C LEU A 68 6.33 -1.43 2.61
N GLU A 69 7.09 -1.98 3.53
CA GLU A 69 7.21 -1.45 4.89
C GLU A 69 8.66 -1.25 5.27
N ARG A 70 8.90 -0.28 6.13
CA ARG A 70 10.20 -0.07 6.74
C ARG A 70 10.12 -0.50 8.19
N GLU A 71 10.89 -1.52 8.55
CA GLU A 71 11.01 -2.01 9.92
C GLU A 71 12.48 -1.98 10.34
N HIS A 72 12.77 -1.33 11.46
CA HIS A 72 14.12 -1.25 12.02
C HIS A 72 15.18 -0.79 11.01
N GLY A 73 14.82 0.18 10.17
CA GLY A 73 15.70 0.71 9.14
C GLY A 73 15.85 -0.16 7.89
N ARG A 74 15.19 -1.30 7.85
CA ARG A 74 15.20 -2.21 6.70
C ARG A 74 13.88 -2.21 5.97
N LEU A 75 13.95 -2.36 4.66
CA LEU A 75 12.74 -2.47 3.85
C LEU A 75 12.31 -3.93 3.74
N SER A 76 11.02 -4.18 3.93
CA SER A 76 10.42 -5.48 3.76
C SER A 76 9.11 -5.38 2.97
N TYR A 77 8.78 -6.44 2.25
CA TYR A 77 7.48 -6.57 1.62
C TYR A 77 6.56 -7.38 2.53
N GLU A 78 5.37 -6.85 2.75
CA GLU A 78 4.29 -7.58 3.41
C GLU A 78 3.34 -8.06 2.33
N LEU A 79 3.23 -9.38 2.18
CA LEU A 79 2.40 -10.01 1.18
C LEU A 79 1.21 -10.67 1.85
N ARG A 80 0.05 -10.57 1.22
CA ARG A 80 -1.09 -11.39 1.58
C ARG A 80 -1.23 -12.50 0.55
N VAL A 81 -1.28 -13.72 1.05
CA VAL A 81 -1.31 -14.93 0.22
C VAL A 81 -2.54 -15.73 0.58
N VAL A 82 -3.36 -16.04 -0.40
CA VAL A 82 -4.49 -16.96 -0.21
C VAL A 82 -4.00 -18.37 -0.55
N GLY A 83 -3.91 -19.19 0.47
CA GLY A 83 -3.47 -20.57 0.35
C GLY A 83 -4.60 -21.55 0.14
N ALA A 84 -4.30 -22.82 0.36
CA ALA A 84 -5.28 -23.90 0.27
C ALA A 84 -6.46 -23.65 1.20
N GLN A 85 -7.66 -24.01 0.75
CA GLN A 85 -8.90 -23.87 1.50
C GLN A 85 -9.26 -22.43 1.86
N GLY A 86 -8.75 -21.47 1.08
CA GLY A 86 -9.05 -20.06 1.28
C GLY A 86 -8.37 -19.43 2.49
N ARG A 87 -7.34 -20.05 3.04
CA ARG A 87 -6.62 -19.54 4.21
C ARG A 87 -5.80 -18.31 3.79
N LEU A 88 -5.94 -17.23 4.55
CA LEU A 88 -5.22 -15.99 4.30
C LEU A 88 -3.98 -15.95 5.17
N LEU A 89 -2.83 -15.84 4.52
CA LEU A 89 -1.53 -15.72 5.19
C LEU A 89 -0.95 -14.33 4.98
N GLU A 90 -0.36 -13.78 6.01
CA GLU A 90 0.47 -12.59 5.93
C GLU A 90 1.93 -13.01 5.98
N VAL A 91 2.68 -12.65 4.95
CA VAL A 91 4.05 -13.10 4.78
C VAL A 91 4.96 -11.89 4.69
N HIS A 92 5.97 -11.81 5.55
CA HIS A 92 6.97 -10.76 5.51
C HIS A 92 8.21 -11.27 4.78
N VAL A 93 8.68 -10.51 3.81
CA VAL A 93 9.83 -10.88 2.99
C VAL A 93 10.85 -9.75 3.04
N ASP A 94 12.07 -10.07 3.37
CA ASP A 94 13.16 -9.09 3.31
C ASP A 94 13.33 -8.61 1.86
N ALA A 95 13.21 -7.32 1.66
CA ALA A 95 13.23 -6.75 0.31
C ALA A 95 14.61 -6.81 -0.33
N ALA A 96 15.67 -6.80 0.47
CA ALA A 96 17.05 -6.84 -0.03
C ALA A 96 17.45 -8.24 -0.47
N THR A 97 17.03 -9.26 0.26
CA THR A 97 17.48 -10.64 0.05
C THR A 97 16.43 -11.57 -0.54
N GLY A 98 15.15 -11.24 -0.39
CA GLY A 98 14.05 -12.13 -0.76
C GLY A 98 13.79 -13.22 0.27
N GLU A 99 14.46 -13.16 1.42
CA GLU A 99 14.28 -14.16 2.47
C GLU A 99 12.90 -14.00 3.11
N ILE A 100 12.19 -15.11 3.23
CA ILE A 100 10.88 -15.15 3.86
C ILE A 100 11.08 -15.19 5.38
N GLY A 101 10.58 -14.17 6.05
CA GLY A 101 10.64 -14.07 7.50
C GLY A 101 9.37 -14.59 8.14
N ARG A 102 8.67 -13.71 8.85
CA ARG A 102 7.48 -14.07 9.59
C ARG A 102 6.32 -14.40 8.64
N THR A 103 5.65 -15.51 8.94
CA THR A 103 4.42 -15.91 8.27
C THR A 103 3.36 -16.09 9.33
N ARG A 104 2.22 -15.44 9.13
CA ARG A 104 1.12 -15.45 10.09
C ARG A 104 -0.19 -15.71 9.38
N GLU A 105 -1.03 -16.54 9.96
CA GLU A 105 -2.39 -16.74 9.48
C GLU A 105 -3.28 -15.61 9.98
N LYS A 106 -4.08 -15.07 9.08
CA LYS A 106 -5.02 -13.99 9.37
C LYS A 106 -6.42 -14.50 9.68
#